data_3f35c8d6e1a011faccabe17a02f03940
#
_entry.id   3f35c8d6e1a011faccabe17a02f03940
#
_cell.length_a   1.000
_cell.length_b   1.000
_cell.length_c   1.000
_cell.angle_alpha   90.00
_cell.angle_beta   90.00
_cell.angle_gamma   90.00
#
_symmetry.space_group_name_H-M   'P 1'
#
loop_
_entity.id
_entity.type
_entity.pdbx_description
1 polymer ?
#
loop_
_entity_poly.entity_id
_entity_poly.type
_entity_poly.pdbx_seq_one_letter_code
_entity_poly.pdbx_strand_id
1 'polypeptide(L)'
;MSPVTHFLVSWMVANSAKLERKERALVTLAGVAPDLDGLGIVPEWLTRNSAHPLHWFSEYHHTLGHNLGFALVVTAAGYLIASQGVKLKAALLVFLSFHLHLLCDLVGARGPDGEQWPIPYLAPFSQAWQWSWHGQWALNAWPNFVITIAALAVTFYLAWKRGFSPLETFSRKADTIFVTALRNRFPAKTVVA
;
A
#
# COMPACT_ATOMS: atom_id res chain seq x y z
N MET A 1 -1.16 7.16 -5.52
CA MET A 1 -2.50 6.55 -5.81
C MET A 1 -3.34 6.50 -4.54
N SER A 2 -4.54 5.83 -4.53
CA SER A 2 -5.31 5.73 -3.28
C SER A 2 -4.69 4.67 -2.33
N PRO A 3 -4.82 4.83 -0.98
CA PRO A 3 -4.38 3.82 -0.01
C PRO A 3 -5.00 2.43 -0.25
N VAL A 4 -6.23 2.40 -0.80
CA VAL A 4 -6.88 1.13 -1.18
C VAL A 4 -6.13 0.43 -2.31
N THR A 5 -5.68 1.17 -3.33
CA THR A 5 -4.89 0.62 -4.44
C THR A 5 -3.57 0.05 -3.92
N HIS A 6 -2.85 0.81 -3.08
CA HIS A 6 -1.60 0.37 -2.46
C HIS A 6 -1.79 -0.91 -1.63
N PHE A 7 -2.86 -0.97 -0.83
CA PHE A 7 -3.20 -2.15 -0.04
C PHE A 7 -3.44 -3.39 -0.90
N LEU A 8 -4.24 -3.26 -1.97
CA LEU A 8 -4.56 -4.37 -2.88
C LEU A 8 -3.33 -4.85 -3.65
N VAL A 9 -2.55 -3.93 -4.22
CA VAL A 9 -1.31 -4.26 -4.94
C VAL A 9 -0.32 -4.96 -4.02
N SER A 10 -0.15 -4.45 -2.80
CA SER A 10 0.76 -5.03 -1.80
C SER A 10 0.31 -6.42 -1.35
N TRP A 11 -0.99 -6.64 -1.22
CA TRP A 11 -1.51 -7.98 -0.95
C TRP A 11 -1.26 -8.92 -2.13
N MET A 12 -1.34 -8.46 -3.38
CA MET A 12 -0.95 -9.28 -4.54
C MET A 12 0.55 -9.63 -4.51
N VAL A 13 1.42 -8.68 -4.13
CA VAL A 13 2.86 -8.94 -3.90
C VAL A 13 3.05 -10.00 -2.82
N ALA A 14 2.35 -9.89 -1.70
CA ALA A 14 2.39 -10.88 -0.63
C ALA A 14 1.99 -12.28 -1.11
N ASN A 15 1.14 -12.34 -2.13
CA ASN A 15 0.68 -13.58 -2.75
C ASN A 15 1.60 -14.10 -3.86
N SER A 16 2.66 -13.41 -4.25
CA SER A 16 3.64 -13.91 -5.22
C SER A 16 4.54 -15.02 -4.67
N ALA A 17 4.56 -15.19 -3.35
CA ALA A 17 5.36 -16.21 -2.67
C ALA A 17 4.51 -17.04 -1.69
N LYS A 18 5.02 -18.22 -1.35
CA LYS A 18 4.44 -19.03 -0.27
C LYS A 18 4.83 -18.40 1.07
N LEU A 19 3.90 -17.70 1.68
CA LEU A 19 4.01 -17.02 2.98
C LEU A 19 2.83 -17.43 3.85
N GLU A 20 3.04 -17.44 5.15
CA GLU A 20 1.97 -17.55 6.13
C GLU A 20 1.22 -16.22 6.28
N ARG A 21 0.05 -16.26 6.92
CA ARG A 21 -0.80 -15.08 7.11
C ARG A 21 -0.05 -13.88 7.72
N LYS A 22 0.81 -14.15 8.71
CA LYS A 22 1.59 -13.10 9.38
C LYS A 22 2.50 -12.36 8.42
N GLU A 23 3.26 -13.07 7.62
CA GLU A 23 4.17 -12.49 6.64
C GLU A 23 3.40 -11.81 5.49
N ARG A 24 2.28 -12.39 5.04
CA ARG A 24 1.41 -11.72 4.06
C ARG A 24 0.88 -10.39 4.61
N ALA A 25 0.47 -10.36 5.88
CA ALA A 25 0.05 -9.11 6.51
C ALA A 25 1.18 -8.07 6.59
N LEU A 26 2.40 -8.48 6.96
CA LEU A 26 3.58 -7.59 6.97
C LEU A 26 3.84 -6.97 5.59
N VAL A 27 3.86 -7.78 4.54
CA VAL A 27 4.09 -7.30 3.17
C VAL A 27 2.95 -6.38 2.72
N THR A 28 1.71 -6.73 3.03
CA THR A 28 0.53 -5.93 2.66
C THR A 28 0.54 -4.57 3.35
N LEU A 29 0.82 -4.54 4.65
CA LEU A 29 0.86 -3.30 5.43
C LEU A 29 2.06 -2.42 5.07
N ALA A 30 3.18 -3.01 4.65
CA ALA A 30 4.35 -2.26 4.20
C ALA A 30 4.06 -1.37 2.98
N GLY A 31 3.17 -1.81 2.10
CA GLY A 31 2.78 -1.00 0.96
C GLY A 31 1.74 0.10 1.27
N VAL A 32 1.28 0.19 2.50
CA VAL A 32 0.44 1.32 2.97
C VAL A 32 1.21 2.17 3.98
N ALA A 33 2.34 1.67 4.45
CA ALA A 33 3.13 2.36 5.48
C ALA A 33 3.57 3.79 5.08
N PRO A 34 3.96 4.09 3.82
CA PRO A 34 4.26 5.46 3.43
C PRO A 34 3.13 6.44 3.71
N ASP A 35 1.89 6.06 3.44
CA ASP A 35 0.68 6.90 3.65
C ASP A 35 0.41 7.25 5.13
N LEU A 36 1.20 6.71 6.08
CA LEU A 36 1.06 7.11 7.49
C LEU A 36 1.37 8.59 7.71
N ASP A 37 2.22 9.19 6.87
CA ASP A 37 2.46 10.64 6.92
C ASP A 37 1.23 11.44 6.47
N GLY A 38 0.36 10.85 5.66
CA GLY A 38 -0.94 11.42 5.27
C GLY A 38 -1.92 11.58 6.44
N LEU A 39 -1.69 10.93 7.60
CA LEU A 39 -2.48 11.16 8.82
C LEU A 39 -2.35 12.59 9.35
N GLY A 40 -1.36 13.35 8.89
CA GLY A 40 -1.23 14.78 9.14
C GLY A 40 -2.46 15.60 8.73
N ILE A 41 -3.34 15.06 7.86
CA ILE A 41 -4.60 15.70 7.48
C ILE A 41 -5.56 15.87 8.68
N VAL A 42 -5.49 14.99 9.67
CA VAL A 42 -6.38 15.05 10.85
C VAL A 42 -6.10 16.29 11.71
N PRO A 43 -4.86 16.52 12.22
CA PRO A 43 -4.56 17.75 12.96
C PRO A 43 -4.70 19.01 12.10
N GLU A 44 -4.37 18.97 10.82
CA GLU A 44 -4.57 20.09 9.91
C GLU A 44 -6.06 20.47 9.81
N TRP A 45 -6.94 19.49 9.60
CA TRP A 45 -8.39 19.71 9.54
C TRP A 45 -8.96 20.21 10.87
N LEU A 46 -8.53 19.64 12.00
CA LEU A 46 -9.01 20.01 13.35
C LEU A 46 -8.60 21.45 13.71
N THR A 47 -7.45 21.92 13.25
CA THR A 47 -6.91 23.24 13.61
C THR A 47 -7.14 24.31 12.56
N ARG A 48 -7.76 24.01 11.43
CA ARG A 48 -7.93 24.91 10.27
C ARG A 48 -8.56 26.28 10.61
N ASN A 49 -9.40 26.33 11.66
CA ASN A 49 -10.07 27.57 12.12
C ASN A 49 -9.46 28.11 13.40
N SER A 50 -8.31 27.61 13.85
CA SER A 50 -7.60 28.12 15.04
C SER A 50 -6.73 29.33 14.68
N ALA A 51 -6.27 30.05 15.71
CA ALA A 51 -5.32 31.16 15.54
C ALA A 51 -3.95 30.70 14.98
N HIS A 52 -3.61 29.42 15.14
CA HIS A 52 -2.37 28.79 14.65
C HIS A 52 -2.71 27.44 13.99
N PRO A 53 -3.16 27.44 12.73
CA PRO A 53 -3.47 26.20 12.03
C PRO A 53 -2.19 25.39 11.79
N LEU A 54 -2.30 24.07 11.97
CA LEU A 54 -1.23 23.15 11.64
C LEU A 54 -1.32 22.79 10.14
N HIS A 55 -0.17 22.67 9.49
CA HIS A 55 -0.06 22.32 8.07
C HIS A 55 0.64 20.97 7.87
N TRP A 56 0.38 20.01 8.77
CA TRP A 56 1.14 18.76 8.81
C TRP A 56 0.94 17.88 7.58
N PHE A 57 -0.24 17.86 7.00
CA PHE A 57 -0.43 17.16 5.74
C PHE A 57 0.29 17.87 4.60
N SER A 58 0.07 19.19 4.47
CA SER A 58 0.68 19.99 3.39
C SER A 58 2.21 20.01 3.43
N GLU A 59 2.80 19.94 4.64
CA GLU A 59 4.26 20.05 4.81
C GLU A 59 4.96 18.68 4.79
N TYR A 60 4.34 17.63 5.34
CA TYR A 60 5.04 16.36 5.62
C TYR A 60 4.56 15.18 4.78
N HIS A 61 3.38 15.26 4.17
CA HIS A 61 2.93 14.21 3.26
C HIS A 61 3.87 14.12 2.06
N HIS A 62 4.24 12.91 1.69
CA HIS A 62 5.29 12.57 0.72
C HIS A 62 6.73 12.86 1.19
N THR A 63 6.95 13.29 2.43
CA THR A 63 8.30 13.57 2.93
C THR A 63 8.73 12.57 4.01
N LEU A 64 7.92 12.40 5.06
CA LEU A 64 8.31 11.57 6.21
C LEU A 64 8.22 10.07 5.91
N GLY A 65 7.16 9.65 5.23
CA GLY A 65 6.91 8.25 4.91
C GLY A 65 7.49 7.80 3.57
N HIS A 66 7.74 8.71 2.63
CA HIS A 66 8.06 8.38 1.24
C HIS A 66 9.55 8.45 0.92
N ASN A 67 10.41 7.86 1.76
CA ASN A 67 11.86 7.92 1.59
C ASN A 67 12.55 6.59 1.89
N LEU A 68 13.81 6.47 1.48
CA LEU A 68 14.62 5.28 1.68
C LEU A 68 14.82 4.96 3.18
N GLY A 69 15.01 5.98 4.02
CA GLY A 69 15.22 5.79 5.45
C GLY A 69 14.03 5.05 6.08
N PHE A 70 12.81 5.50 5.79
CA PHE A 70 11.60 4.85 6.29
C PHE A 70 11.39 3.46 5.65
N ALA A 71 11.72 3.30 4.36
CA ALA A 71 11.71 1.98 3.70
C ALA A 71 12.60 0.96 4.42
N LEU A 72 13.80 1.38 4.83
CA LEU A 72 14.74 0.52 5.56
C LEU A 72 14.21 0.19 6.96
N VAL A 73 13.62 1.15 7.67
CA VAL A 73 12.99 0.91 8.99
C VAL A 73 11.86 -0.11 8.87
N VAL A 74 10.93 0.08 7.92
CA VAL A 74 9.81 -0.85 7.69
C VAL A 74 10.33 -2.24 7.28
N THR A 75 11.37 -2.30 6.44
CA THR A 75 12.00 -3.55 6.01
C THR A 75 12.67 -4.28 7.18
N ALA A 76 13.41 -3.56 8.01
CA ALA A 76 14.04 -4.12 9.21
C ALA A 76 12.99 -4.64 10.20
N ALA A 77 11.91 -3.89 10.43
CA ALA A 77 10.79 -4.36 11.24
C ALA A 77 10.17 -5.64 10.66
N GLY A 78 9.93 -5.69 9.35
CA GLY A 78 9.45 -6.87 8.65
C GLY A 78 10.36 -8.08 8.84
N TYR A 79 11.69 -7.89 8.73
CA TYR A 79 12.69 -8.94 8.99
C TYR A 79 12.65 -9.45 10.43
N LEU A 80 12.59 -8.54 11.40
CA LEU A 80 12.61 -8.90 12.82
C LEU A 80 11.35 -9.65 13.25
N ILE A 81 10.19 -9.23 12.74
CA ILE A 81 8.87 -9.78 13.11
C ILE A 81 8.61 -11.11 12.38
N ALA A 82 9.13 -11.31 11.16
CA ALA A 82 8.88 -12.51 10.37
C ALA A 82 9.38 -13.79 11.05
N SER A 83 8.73 -14.89 10.75
CA SER A 83 9.05 -16.22 11.28
C SER A 83 10.42 -16.69 10.80
N GLN A 84 11.13 -17.47 11.64
CA GLN A 84 12.42 -18.06 11.27
C GLN A 84 12.29 -18.88 9.96
N GLY A 85 13.34 -18.85 9.14
CA GLY A 85 13.36 -19.53 7.85
C GLY A 85 12.75 -18.75 6.68
N VAL A 86 11.94 -17.70 6.93
CA VAL A 86 11.37 -16.85 5.87
C VAL A 86 11.68 -15.35 6.02
N LYS A 87 12.51 -14.98 7.01
CA LYS A 87 12.84 -13.58 7.33
C LYS A 87 13.33 -12.79 6.13
N LEU A 88 14.33 -13.30 5.43
CA LEU A 88 14.90 -12.60 4.27
C LEU A 88 13.86 -12.45 3.15
N LYS A 89 13.11 -13.51 2.87
CA LYS A 89 12.05 -13.47 1.86
C LYS A 89 10.98 -12.44 2.22
N ALA A 90 10.52 -12.42 3.47
CA ALA A 90 9.54 -11.47 3.94
C ALA A 90 10.08 -10.03 3.85
N ALA A 91 11.31 -9.79 4.27
CA ALA A 91 11.96 -8.47 4.19
C ALA A 91 12.10 -7.98 2.75
N LEU A 92 12.52 -8.84 1.82
CA LEU A 92 12.61 -8.48 0.40
C LEU A 92 11.24 -8.10 -0.19
N LEU A 93 10.18 -8.84 0.16
CA LEU A 93 8.83 -8.53 -0.30
C LEU A 93 8.25 -7.28 0.39
N VAL A 94 8.56 -7.03 1.65
CA VAL A 94 8.26 -5.78 2.36
C VAL A 94 8.92 -4.60 1.65
N PHE A 95 10.23 -4.71 1.34
CA PHE A 95 10.96 -3.68 0.62
C PHE A 95 10.39 -3.43 -0.77
N LEU A 96 10.09 -4.48 -1.53
CA LEU A 96 9.46 -4.40 -2.84
C LEU A 96 8.08 -3.73 -2.76
N SER A 97 7.25 -4.15 -1.80
CA SER A 97 5.89 -3.62 -1.61
C SER A 97 5.92 -2.13 -1.29
N PHE A 98 6.84 -1.70 -0.43
CA PHE A 98 7.08 -0.30 -0.12
C PHE A 98 7.46 0.51 -1.37
N HIS A 99 8.41 0.02 -2.16
CA HIS A 99 8.87 0.72 -3.36
C HIS A 99 7.82 0.72 -4.49
N LEU A 100 6.98 -0.30 -4.58
CA LEU A 100 5.83 -0.27 -5.49
C LEU A 100 4.84 0.82 -5.12
N HIS A 101 4.63 1.10 -3.82
CA HIS A 101 3.86 2.26 -3.38
C HIS A 101 4.48 3.55 -3.95
N LEU A 102 5.77 3.80 -3.69
CA LEU A 102 6.45 5.01 -4.19
C LEU A 102 6.34 5.15 -5.71
N LEU A 103 6.49 4.04 -6.46
CA LEU A 103 6.33 4.04 -7.90
C LEU A 103 4.91 4.36 -8.35
N CYS A 104 3.91 3.83 -7.63
CA CYS A 104 2.51 4.15 -7.90
C CYS A 104 2.22 5.63 -7.70
N ASP A 105 2.82 6.27 -6.67
CA ASP A 105 2.61 7.69 -6.42
C ASP A 105 3.41 8.57 -7.37
N LEU A 106 4.62 8.14 -7.74
CA LEU A 106 5.37 8.80 -8.80
C LEU A 106 4.57 8.93 -10.09
N VAL A 107 3.70 7.94 -10.37
CA VAL A 107 2.90 7.87 -11.59
C VAL A 107 1.55 8.57 -11.45
N GLY A 108 0.88 8.43 -10.30
CA GLY A 108 -0.54 8.76 -10.18
C GLY A 108 -0.97 9.51 -8.91
N ALA A 109 -0.12 10.38 -8.36
CA ALA A 109 -0.44 11.15 -7.18
C ALA A 109 -0.24 12.66 -7.34
N ARG A 110 -0.41 13.21 -8.57
CA ARG A 110 -0.35 14.67 -8.76
C ARG A 110 -1.39 15.36 -7.88
N GLY A 111 -0.96 16.42 -7.20
CA GLY A 111 -1.79 17.19 -6.30
C GLY A 111 -3.00 17.86 -6.95
N PRO A 112 -3.97 18.32 -6.15
CA PRO A 112 -5.21 18.92 -6.64
C PRO A 112 -5.01 20.19 -7.45
N ASP A 113 -3.95 20.96 -7.15
CA ASP A 113 -3.61 22.21 -7.83
C ASP A 113 -2.83 21.98 -9.14
N GLY A 114 -2.67 20.74 -9.55
CA GLY A 114 -1.96 20.34 -10.77
C GLY A 114 -0.45 20.32 -10.63
N GLU A 115 0.08 20.57 -9.45
CA GLU A 115 1.51 20.50 -9.16
C GLU A 115 1.97 19.06 -9.00
N GLN A 116 3.18 18.78 -9.48
CA GLN A 116 3.81 17.49 -9.25
C GLN A 116 4.20 17.36 -7.79
N TRP A 117 4.00 16.17 -7.23
CA TRP A 117 4.49 15.83 -5.90
C TRP A 117 5.76 14.99 -6.04
N PRO A 118 6.94 15.61 -5.94
CA PRO A 118 8.20 14.88 -5.99
C PRO A 118 8.40 14.09 -4.71
N ILE A 119 9.06 12.94 -4.83
CA ILE A 119 9.42 12.10 -3.70
C ILE A 119 10.88 12.38 -3.32
N PRO A 120 11.16 12.99 -2.15
CA PRO A 120 12.51 13.26 -1.68
C PRO A 120 13.16 11.97 -1.14
N TYR A 121 13.53 11.07 -2.06
CA TYR A 121 13.89 9.68 -1.77
C TYR A 121 15.01 9.52 -0.73
N LEU A 122 15.98 10.46 -0.68
CA LEU A 122 17.08 10.42 0.28
C LEU A 122 16.84 11.28 1.54
N ALA A 123 15.63 11.82 1.73
CA ALA A 123 15.31 12.53 2.96
C ALA A 123 15.43 11.60 4.19
N PRO A 124 15.82 12.11 5.37
CA PRO A 124 16.21 13.50 5.67
C PRO A 124 17.67 13.83 5.33
N PHE A 125 18.46 12.87 4.84
CA PHE A 125 19.92 13.02 4.63
C PHE A 125 20.27 13.94 3.46
N SER A 126 19.43 13.97 2.41
CA SER A 126 19.62 14.83 1.25
C SER A 126 18.28 15.18 0.62
N GLN A 127 18.13 16.45 0.25
CA GLN A 127 16.99 16.95 -0.53
C GLN A 127 17.35 17.12 -2.02
N ALA A 128 18.61 16.85 -2.39
CA ALA A 128 19.08 17.07 -3.75
C ALA A 128 18.54 16.06 -4.76
N TRP A 129 18.20 14.86 -4.31
CA TRP A 129 17.69 13.81 -5.18
C TRP A 129 16.22 13.55 -4.91
N GLN A 130 15.39 14.03 -5.82
CA GLN A 130 13.94 13.88 -5.79
C GLN A 130 13.49 13.09 -7.02
N TRP A 131 12.65 12.09 -6.78
CA TRP A 131 11.98 11.38 -7.86
C TRP A 131 10.78 12.20 -8.32
N SER A 132 10.75 12.55 -9.59
CA SER A 132 9.63 13.22 -10.24
C SER A 132 9.44 12.68 -11.65
N TRP A 133 8.21 12.72 -12.12
CA TRP A 133 7.88 12.31 -13.48
C TRP A 133 6.85 13.28 -14.09
N HIS A 134 7.21 13.92 -15.19
CA HIS A 134 6.37 14.93 -15.86
C HIS A 134 5.01 14.38 -16.31
N GLY A 135 4.90 13.08 -16.57
CA GLY A 135 3.66 12.40 -16.93
C GLY A 135 2.77 12.04 -15.73
N GLN A 136 3.13 12.42 -14.48
CA GLN A 136 2.33 12.16 -13.30
C GLN A 136 0.91 12.71 -13.50
N TRP A 137 -0.10 11.84 -13.41
CA TRP A 137 -1.50 12.26 -13.51
C TRP A 137 -2.10 12.55 -12.14
N ALA A 138 -3.22 13.30 -12.16
CA ALA A 138 -3.92 13.69 -10.93
C ALA A 138 -4.43 12.47 -10.15
N LEU A 139 -4.47 12.59 -8.83
CA LEU A 139 -4.91 11.53 -7.93
C LEU A 139 -6.33 11.01 -8.28
N ASN A 140 -7.21 11.89 -8.75
CA ASN A 140 -8.59 11.59 -9.18
C ASN A 140 -8.72 11.29 -10.67
N ALA A 141 -7.61 11.13 -11.42
CA ALA A 141 -7.67 10.82 -12.84
C ALA A 141 -8.15 9.38 -13.11
N TRP A 142 -8.81 9.19 -14.24
CA TRP A 142 -9.40 7.91 -14.64
C TRP A 142 -8.43 6.70 -14.62
N PRO A 143 -7.11 6.83 -14.91
CA PRO A 143 -6.21 5.69 -14.82
C PRO A 143 -6.15 5.08 -13.44
N ASN A 144 -6.21 5.91 -12.37
CA ASN A 144 -6.22 5.41 -10.99
C ASN A 144 -7.46 4.55 -10.70
N PHE A 145 -8.62 4.91 -11.23
CA PHE A 145 -9.84 4.11 -11.10
C PHE A 145 -9.72 2.78 -11.83
N VAL A 146 -9.20 2.79 -13.05
CA VAL A 146 -8.98 1.57 -13.83
C VAL A 146 -8.00 0.62 -13.13
N ILE A 147 -6.88 1.15 -12.63
CA ILE A 147 -5.90 0.35 -11.89
C ILE A 147 -6.52 -0.24 -10.61
N THR A 148 -7.30 0.55 -9.88
CA THR A 148 -7.98 0.08 -8.67
C THR A 148 -9.01 -1.01 -8.97
N ILE A 149 -9.80 -0.84 -10.03
CA ILE A 149 -10.78 -1.85 -10.47
C ILE A 149 -10.08 -3.14 -10.91
N ALA A 150 -8.98 -3.02 -11.68
CA ALA A 150 -8.19 -4.17 -12.08
C ALA A 150 -7.57 -4.88 -10.87
N ALA A 151 -7.02 -4.14 -9.91
CA ALA A 151 -6.48 -4.69 -8.67
C ALA A 151 -7.57 -5.39 -7.82
N LEU A 152 -8.77 -4.82 -7.75
CA LEU A 152 -9.93 -5.45 -7.11
C LEU A 152 -10.30 -6.77 -7.82
N ALA A 153 -10.42 -6.76 -9.15
CA ALA A 153 -10.78 -7.97 -9.92
C ALA A 153 -9.76 -9.10 -9.70
N VAL A 154 -8.45 -8.78 -9.76
CA VAL A 154 -7.38 -9.75 -9.50
C VAL A 154 -7.44 -10.23 -8.04
N THR A 155 -7.68 -9.34 -7.09
CA THR A 155 -7.80 -9.68 -5.67
C THR A 155 -8.98 -10.63 -5.42
N PHE A 156 -10.14 -10.36 -5.99
CA PHE A 156 -11.32 -11.26 -5.90
C PHE A 156 -11.02 -12.63 -6.51
N TYR A 157 -10.39 -12.66 -7.68
CA TYR A 157 -9.99 -13.93 -8.32
C TYR A 157 -9.01 -14.72 -7.44
N LEU A 158 -7.99 -14.06 -6.88
CA LEU A 158 -7.02 -14.70 -6.00
C LEU A 158 -7.66 -15.19 -4.69
N ALA A 159 -8.56 -14.40 -4.10
CA ALA A 159 -9.30 -14.78 -2.90
C ALA A 159 -10.16 -16.02 -3.14
N TRP A 160 -10.89 -16.04 -4.25
CA TRP A 160 -11.67 -17.19 -4.67
C TRP A 160 -10.79 -18.44 -4.85
N LYS A 161 -9.67 -18.29 -5.58
CA LYS A 161 -8.76 -19.40 -5.89
C LYS A 161 -8.04 -19.91 -4.64
N ARG A 162 -7.50 -19.02 -3.80
CA ARG A 162 -6.62 -19.38 -2.68
C ARG A 162 -7.36 -19.66 -1.38
N GLY A 163 -8.56 -19.14 -1.20
CA GLY A 163 -9.38 -19.37 -0.01
C GLY A 163 -9.07 -18.43 1.16
N PHE A 164 -8.41 -17.32 0.87
CA PHE A 164 -8.20 -16.19 1.78
C PHE A 164 -8.12 -14.89 0.99
N SER A 165 -8.48 -13.77 1.62
CA SER A 165 -8.58 -12.45 1.01
C SER A 165 -7.74 -11.42 1.77
N PRO A 166 -7.61 -10.16 1.29
CA PRO A 166 -6.93 -9.10 2.01
C PRO A 166 -7.49 -8.84 3.42
N LEU A 167 -8.74 -9.22 3.68
CA LEU A 167 -9.37 -9.08 5.00
C LEU A 167 -8.67 -9.90 6.08
N GLU A 168 -7.94 -10.98 5.71
CA GLU A 168 -7.14 -11.76 6.64
C GLU A 168 -6.11 -10.92 7.41
N THR A 169 -5.67 -9.81 6.81
CA THR A 169 -4.73 -8.86 7.44
C THR A 169 -5.27 -8.36 8.76
N PHE A 170 -6.57 -8.08 8.83
CA PHE A 170 -7.23 -7.49 9.99
C PHE A 170 -8.05 -8.51 10.79
N SER A 171 -8.80 -9.39 10.12
CA SER A 171 -9.73 -10.30 10.77
C SER A 171 -9.90 -11.62 10.03
N ARG A 172 -9.53 -12.74 10.69
CA ARG A 172 -9.81 -14.09 10.17
C ARG A 172 -11.29 -14.34 9.98
N LYS A 173 -12.13 -13.85 10.90
CA LYS A 173 -13.59 -14.04 10.82
C LYS A 173 -14.16 -13.34 9.59
N ALA A 174 -13.80 -12.08 9.37
CA ALA A 174 -14.25 -11.33 8.19
C ALA A 174 -13.77 -11.99 6.89
N ASP A 175 -12.51 -12.42 6.86
CA ASP A 175 -11.93 -13.14 5.73
C ASP A 175 -12.70 -14.42 5.41
N THR A 176 -12.94 -15.26 6.41
CA THR A 176 -13.69 -16.52 6.23
C THR A 176 -15.11 -16.27 5.71
N ILE A 177 -15.82 -15.29 6.28
CA ILE A 177 -17.17 -14.93 5.84
C ILE A 177 -17.15 -14.49 4.37
N PHE A 178 -16.24 -13.58 4.03
CA PHE A 178 -16.11 -13.06 2.66
C PHE A 178 -15.80 -14.17 1.65
N VAL A 179 -14.77 -14.98 1.92
CA VAL A 179 -14.35 -16.05 1.01
C VAL A 179 -15.45 -17.12 0.85
N THR A 180 -16.13 -17.47 1.94
CA THR A 180 -17.26 -18.41 1.88
C THR A 180 -18.39 -17.87 1.01
N ALA A 181 -18.79 -16.61 1.20
CA ALA A 181 -19.81 -15.96 0.39
C ALA A 181 -19.40 -15.90 -1.10
N LEU A 182 -18.14 -15.58 -1.37
CA LEU A 182 -17.59 -15.51 -2.72
C LEU A 182 -17.62 -16.87 -3.42
N ARG A 183 -17.20 -17.93 -2.73
CA ARG A 183 -17.20 -19.31 -3.28
C ARG A 183 -18.59 -19.88 -3.42
N ASN A 184 -19.53 -19.56 -2.54
CA ASN A 184 -20.93 -19.96 -2.68
C ASN A 184 -21.58 -19.27 -3.89
N ARG A 185 -21.23 -18.01 -4.16
CA ARG A 185 -21.76 -17.28 -5.31
C ARG A 185 -21.16 -17.74 -6.65
N PHE A 186 -19.88 -18.14 -6.63
CA PHE A 186 -19.12 -18.60 -7.78
C PHE A 186 -18.49 -19.97 -7.47
N PRO A 187 -19.26 -21.05 -7.47
CA PRO A 187 -18.73 -22.37 -7.17
C PRO A 187 -17.71 -22.79 -8.23
N ALA A 188 -16.57 -23.35 -7.79
CA ALA A 188 -15.63 -23.97 -8.71
C ALA A 188 -16.36 -25.11 -9.44
N LYS A 189 -16.29 -25.13 -10.77
CA LYS A 189 -16.78 -26.29 -11.52
C LYS A 189 -15.93 -27.50 -11.07
N THR A 190 -16.57 -28.48 -10.44
CA THR A 190 -15.95 -29.76 -10.19
C THR A 190 -15.67 -30.36 -11.57
N VAL A 191 -14.39 -30.37 -11.96
CA VAL A 191 -13.99 -31.21 -13.11
C VAL A 191 -14.16 -32.64 -12.61
N VAL A 192 -15.26 -33.24 -12.94
CA VAL A 192 -15.43 -34.68 -12.79
C VAL A 192 -14.45 -35.33 -13.75
N ALA A 193 -13.35 -35.88 -13.19
CA ALA A 193 -12.36 -36.64 -13.94
C ALA A 193 -12.96 -38.01 -14.32
#